data_534fbcf33384467932a337d93797226f
#
_entry.id   534fbcf33384467932a337d93797226f
#
_cell.length_a   1.000
_cell.length_b   1.000
_cell.length_c   1.000
_cell.angle_alpha   90.00
_cell.angle_beta   90.00
_cell.angle_gamma   90.00
#
_symmetry.space_group_name_H-M   'P 1'
#
loop_
_entity.id
_entity.type
_entity.pdbx_description
1 polymer ?
#
loop_
_entity_poly.entity_id
_entity_poly.type
_entity_poly.pdbx_seq_one_letter_code
_entity_poly.pdbx_strand_id
1 'polypeptide(L)'
;MPTPGRFEGQHFETVYPNKWQHIIWEIPDLYRDCVTGFSVNIMLAGAPAGASERMSLYIDDMRIEKVEAENSRGFDLRKDAMAYCHSGYKPGARKQALVQHMPERAFSLHDAATGQTVYQGTASPLNQDKKLDKGFLVLDFSSFNTPGQYFLSIGDVQSKPFPIGNDAYLSTAWHTLNFFFSERCGFDQPGIHQECHQDVFAYHPDGRSMSIAGGWHDAADLTQGTGNTAESCIALLEMAGAVQGKDSIFYERLLEEARWGVNWILRTRFGDGYRLGGLIIGIWTKNIRGDKDDMQTEARNTPTDNLKAASSCALAAPHFEKKDPVFARWCRNSAIEDFQFAIDLLDTQRTEQNETELYALATVTAMRLYRLTQDVYYLDWATRLARTVMAGQQLEKRTDWKIPLRGFFYESSRKKRILAYYHQSQEHLMAEGLSMLLTDAPTHPDVPLDRKSTRLNS
;
A
#
# COMPACT_ATOMS: atom_id res chain seq x y z
N MET A 1 2.15 1.82 -21.74
CA MET A 1 3.50 1.58 -22.30
C MET A 1 4.46 1.40 -21.14
N PRO A 2 5.41 0.44 -21.21
CA PRO A 2 6.48 0.35 -20.22
C PRO A 2 7.24 1.67 -20.17
N THR A 3 7.51 2.16 -18.97
CA THR A 3 8.37 3.35 -18.83
C THR A 3 9.81 2.91 -19.02
N PRO A 4 10.64 3.63 -19.80
CA PRO A 4 12.05 3.32 -19.92
C PRO A 4 12.71 3.25 -18.53
N GLY A 5 13.41 2.16 -18.23
CA GLY A 5 14.08 1.94 -16.95
C GLY A 5 13.32 1.12 -15.90
N ARG A 6 12.09 0.68 -16.15
CA ARG A 6 11.41 -0.31 -15.30
C ARG A 6 11.91 -1.72 -15.64
N PHE A 7 12.23 -2.48 -14.61
CA PHE A 7 12.50 -3.91 -14.69
C PHE A 7 11.19 -4.68 -14.86
N GLU A 8 10.61 -4.60 -16.05
CA GLU A 8 9.45 -5.40 -16.40
C GLU A 8 9.93 -6.79 -16.79
N GLY A 9 9.18 -7.82 -16.35
CA GLY A 9 9.52 -9.19 -16.64
C GLY A 9 10.55 -9.80 -15.69
N GLN A 10 10.43 -9.52 -14.41
CA GLN A 10 11.12 -10.29 -13.38
C GLN A 10 10.36 -11.57 -13.06
N HIS A 11 11.10 -12.63 -12.84
CA HIS A 11 10.60 -13.92 -12.35
C HIS A 11 11.47 -14.34 -11.16
N PHE A 12 10.85 -14.77 -10.09
CA PHE A 12 11.52 -15.18 -8.85
C PHE A 12 11.27 -16.65 -8.61
N GLU A 13 12.35 -17.41 -8.46
CA GLU A 13 12.30 -18.80 -8.10
C GLU A 13 13.27 -19.13 -6.99
N THR A 14 12.86 -19.98 -6.07
CA THR A 14 13.74 -20.48 -5.02
C THR A 14 14.60 -21.62 -5.54
N VAL A 15 15.90 -21.42 -5.54
CA VAL A 15 16.88 -22.44 -5.97
C VAL A 15 17.44 -23.15 -4.75
N TYR A 16 17.35 -24.49 -4.74
CA TYR A 16 17.86 -25.34 -3.66
C TYR A 16 19.27 -25.83 -3.96
N PRO A 17 20.19 -25.84 -2.98
CA PRO A 17 21.55 -26.29 -3.18
C PRO A 17 21.62 -27.79 -3.58
N ASN A 18 22.61 -28.11 -4.38
CA ASN A 18 22.91 -29.49 -4.83
C ASN A 18 21.77 -30.19 -5.57
N LYS A 19 20.92 -29.43 -6.23
CA LYS A 19 19.76 -29.95 -6.97
C LYS A 19 19.58 -29.21 -8.28
N TRP A 20 19.46 -29.93 -9.39
CA TRP A 20 19.00 -29.39 -10.65
C TRP A 20 17.49 -29.09 -10.55
N GLN A 21 17.07 -27.91 -11.01
CA GLN A 21 15.68 -27.47 -11.06
C GLN A 21 15.38 -26.98 -12.46
N HIS A 22 14.23 -27.38 -12.99
CA HIS A 22 13.69 -26.84 -14.23
C HIS A 22 12.87 -25.59 -13.89
N ILE A 23 13.27 -24.44 -14.42
CA ILE A 23 12.63 -23.16 -14.20
C ILE A 23 11.96 -22.74 -15.50
N ILE A 24 10.68 -22.38 -15.43
CA ILE A 24 9.91 -21.88 -16.56
C ILE A 24 9.51 -20.45 -16.25
N TRP A 25 9.86 -19.55 -17.14
CA TRP A 25 9.43 -18.16 -17.06
C TRP A 25 8.52 -17.82 -18.23
N GLU A 26 7.23 -17.69 -17.97
CA GLU A 26 6.26 -17.22 -18.96
C GLU A 26 6.31 -15.70 -19.08
N ILE A 27 6.47 -15.21 -20.31
CA ILE A 27 6.61 -13.77 -20.62
C ILE A 27 5.55 -13.29 -21.64
N PRO A 28 4.23 -13.43 -21.36
CA PRO A 28 3.19 -13.17 -22.35
C PRO A 28 3.05 -11.70 -22.73
N ASP A 29 3.32 -10.76 -21.82
CA ASP A 29 2.99 -9.33 -21.98
C ASP A 29 4.23 -8.43 -22.16
N LEU A 30 5.41 -8.99 -22.29
CA LEU A 30 6.61 -8.23 -22.57
C LEU A 30 6.74 -7.93 -24.08
N TYR A 31 7.20 -6.73 -24.42
CA TYR A 31 7.69 -6.44 -25.77
C TYR A 31 8.92 -7.28 -26.05
N ARG A 32 8.80 -8.24 -26.96
CA ARG A 32 9.81 -9.27 -27.23
C ARG A 32 10.60 -9.05 -28.51
N ASP A 33 10.20 -8.07 -29.29
CA ASP A 33 10.79 -7.69 -30.59
C ASP A 33 12.18 -7.01 -30.45
N CYS A 34 12.54 -6.54 -29.24
CA CYS A 34 13.81 -5.87 -28.95
C CYS A 34 14.50 -6.41 -27.69
N VAL A 35 14.41 -7.70 -27.40
CA VAL A 35 15.16 -8.30 -26.28
C VAL A 35 16.65 -8.33 -26.63
N THR A 36 17.45 -7.54 -25.91
CA THR A 36 18.90 -7.45 -26.10
C THR A 36 19.71 -8.29 -25.11
N GLY A 37 19.05 -8.81 -24.08
CA GLY A 37 19.67 -9.66 -23.07
C GLY A 37 18.71 -10.00 -21.95
N PHE A 38 19.13 -10.92 -21.11
CA PHE A 38 18.50 -11.24 -19.82
C PHE A 38 19.59 -11.36 -18.76
N SER A 39 19.24 -11.15 -17.51
CA SER A 39 20.16 -11.32 -16.38
C SER A 39 19.58 -12.31 -15.39
N VAL A 40 20.46 -13.13 -14.82
CA VAL A 40 20.16 -13.97 -13.67
C VAL A 40 20.79 -13.33 -12.45
N ASN A 41 19.95 -12.86 -11.51
CA ASN A 41 20.43 -12.28 -10.27
C ASN A 41 20.16 -13.30 -9.16
N ILE A 42 21.18 -13.52 -8.32
CA ILE A 42 21.04 -14.41 -7.18
C ILE A 42 20.94 -13.55 -5.93
N MET A 43 19.84 -13.69 -5.22
CA MET A 43 19.66 -13.09 -3.91
C MET A 43 19.87 -14.19 -2.86
N LEU A 44 20.81 -13.98 -1.95
CA LEU A 44 21.01 -14.83 -0.80
C LEU A 44 20.12 -14.30 0.34
N ALA A 45 19.11 -15.05 0.70
CA ALA A 45 18.28 -14.76 1.84
C ALA A 45 18.91 -15.37 3.10
N GLY A 46 19.91 -14.69 3.65
CA GLY A 46 20.60 -15.08 4.87
C GLY A 46 21.94 -15.79 4.63
N ALA A 47 22.81 -15.62 5.61
CA ALA A 47 24.08 -16.34 5.73
C ALA A 47 24.13 -17.08 7.07
N PRO A 48 23.59 -18.31 7.17
CA PRO A 48 23.65 -19.06 8.41
C PRO A 48 25.11 -19.27 8.85
N ALA A 49 25.34 -19.33 10.13
CA ALA A 49 26.68 -19.53 10.70
C ALA A 49 27.38 -20.71 10.02
N GLY A 50 28.59 -20.47 9.47
CA GLY A 50 29.34 -21.48 8.73
C GLY A 50 28.98 -21.60 7.24
N ALA A 51 28.15 -20.74 6.68
CA ALA A 51 27.90 -20.68 5.26
C ALA A 51 29.18 -20.32 4.49
N SER A 52 29.35 -20.91 3.29
CA SER A 52 30.47 -20.59 2.41
C SER A 52 30.35 -19.18 1.86
N GLU A 53 31.44 -18.43 1.83
CA GLU A 53 31.52 -17.15 1.13
C GLU A 53 31.50 -17.29 -0.41
N ARG A 54 31.52 -18.50 -0.90
CA ARG A 54 31.50 -18.81 -2.34
C ARG A 54 30.31 -19.68 -2.69
N MET A 55 29.63 -19.28 -3.74
CA MET A 55 28.56 -20.05 -4.37
C MET A 55 28.87 -20.23 -5.85
N SER A 56 28.55 -21.42 -6.37
CA SER A 56 28.62 -21.69 -7.80
C SER A 56 27.20 -22.01 -8.29
N LEU A 57 26.74 -21.27 -9.29
CA LEU A 57 25.49 -21.56 -9.98
C LEU A 57 25.82 -22.14 -11.36
N TYR A 58 25.18 -23.24 -11.67
CA TYR A 58 25.29 -23.87 -13.00
C TYR A 58 23.95 -23.68 -13.71
N ILE A 59 24.01 -23.19 -14.95
CA ILE A 59 22.84 -22.98 -15.81
C ILE A 59 23.07 -23.79 -17.06
N ASP A 60 22.10 -24.58 -17.45
CA ASP A 60 22.16 -25.43 -18.64
C ASP A 60 20.82 -25.39 -19.39
N ASP A 61 20.85 -25.74 -20.67
CA ASP A 61 19.69 -25.95 -21.54
C ASP A 61 18.71 -24.77 -21.59
N MET A 62 19.25 -23.53 -21.75
CA MET A 62 18.42 -22.37 -21.89
C MET A 62 17.72 -22.27 -23.24
N ARG A 63 16.39 -22.15 -23.25
CA ARG A 63 15.57 -22.09 -24.46
C ARG A 63 14.55 -20.97 -24.37
N ILE A 64 14.16 -20.46 -25.54
CA ILE A 64 13.00 -19.59 -25.69
C ILE A 64 12.04 -20.35 -26.60
N GLU A 65 10.86 -20.66 -26.09
CA GLU A 65 9.86 -21.44 -26.78
C GLU A 65 8.55 -20.66 -26.90
N LYS A 66 7.81 -20.89 -27.97
CA LYS A 66 6.44 -20.40 -28.09
C LYS A 66 5.50 -21.49 -27.63
N VAL A 67 4.86 -21.27 -26.51
CA VAL A 67 3.93 -22.22 -25.87
C VAL A 67 2.59 -21.54 -25.60
N GLU A 68 1.55 -22.33 -25.38
CA GLU A 68 0.34 -21.83 -24.72
C GLU A 68 0.64 -21.61 -23.25
N ALA A 69 0.24 -20.44 -22.72
CA ALA A 69 0.50 -20.08 -21.33
C ALA A 69 -0.25 -21.04 -20.38
N GLU A 70 0.49 -21.68 -19.47
CA GLU A 70 -0.10 -22.57 -18.46
C GLU A 70 -0.61 -21.81 -17.25
N ASN A 71 0.05 -20.68 -16.93
CA ASN A 71 -0.30 -19.87 -15.76
C ASN A 71 -1.07 -18.62 -16.17
N SER A 72 -2.26 -18.47 -15.62
CA SER A 72 -3.01 -17.23 -15.66
C SER A 72 -2.34 -16.24 -14.71
N ARG A 73 -2.02 -15.04 -15.20
CA ARG A 73 -1.65 -13.93 -14.31
C ARG A 73 -2.87 -13.54 -13.52
N GLY A 74 -2.73 -13.13 -12.28
CA GLY A 74 -3.83 -12.94 -11.35
C GLY A 74 -4.96 -12.02 -11.80
N PHE A 75 -4.76 -11.21 -12.85
CA PHE A 75 -5.77 -10.35 -13.45
C PHE A 75 -6.34 -10.88 -14.78
N ASP A 76 -5.80 -11.97 -15.31
CA ASP A 76 -6.33 -12.67 -16.48
C ASP A 76 -7.29 -13.77 -16.01
N LEU A 77 -8.57 -13.42 -16.01
CA LEU A 77 -9.59 -14.37 -15.57
C LEU A 77 -9.76 -15.48 -16.60
N ARG A 78 -9.59 -16.75 -16.20
CA ARG A 78 -9.81 -17.90 -17.07
C ARG A 78 -11.30 -18.09 -17.39
N LYS A 79 -11.61 -18.79 -18.50
CA LYS A 79 -12.97 -19.03 -18.94
C LYS A 79 -13.82 -19.84 -17.95
N ASP A 80 -13.19 -20.68 -17.18
CA ASP A 80 -13.79 -21.57 -16.19
C ASP A 80 -13.75 -20.99 -14.76
N ALA A 81 -13.37 -19.71 -14.62
CA ALA A 81 -13.19 -19.06 -13.34
C ALA A 81 -14.08 -17.83 -13.17
N MET A 82 -14.30 -17.47 -11.92
CA MET A 82 -15.04 -16.26 -11.50
C MET A 82 -14.15 -15.43 -10.59
N ALA A 83 -14.04 -14.13 -10.88
CA ALA A 83 -13.42 -13.17 -9.97
C ALA A 83 -14.48 -12.56 -9.06
N TYR A 84 -14.31 -12.70 -7.75
CA TYR A 84 -15.22 -12.18 -6.73
C TYR A 84 -14.43 -11.87 -5.46
N CYS A 85 -15.04 -11.17 -4.50
CA CYS A 85 -14.39 -10.89 -3.22
C CYS A 85 -14.41 -12.13 -2.33
N HIS A 86 -13.28 -12.78 -2.15
CA HIS A 86 -13.15 -13.99 -1.31
C HIS A 86 -13.41 -13.70 0.17
N SER A 87 -13.11 -12.47 0.64
CA SER A 87 -13.45 -12.02 2.00
C SER A 87 -14.94 -11.77 2.19
N GLY A 88 -15.72 -11.79 1.10
CA GLY A 88 -17.17 -11.57 1.11
C GLY A 88 -17.59 -10.13 0.88
N TYR A 89 -18.81 -9.82 1.23
CA TYR A 89 -19.44 -8.53 0.96
C TYR A 89 -20.24 -8.04 2.18
N LYS A 90 -20.30 -6.72 2.36
CA LYS A 90 -21.18 -6.12 3.37
C LYS A 90 -22.61 -5.99 2.84
N PRO A 91 -23.64 -6.19 3.69
CA PRO A 91 -25.01 -5.81 3.36
C PRO A 91 -25.09 -4.33 2.97
N GLY A 92 -25.89 -4.00 1.97
CA GLY A 92 -26.03 -2.63 1.46
C GLY A 92 -24.87 -2.11 0.60
N ALA A 93 -23.73 -2.82 0.54
CA ALA A 93 -22.64 -2.47 -0.35
C ALA A 93 -22.88 -2.98 -1.77
N ARG A 94 -22.13 -2.43 -2.73
CA ARG A 94 -22.06 -2.97 -4.09
C ARG A 94 -21.45 -4.37 -4.05
N LYS A 95 -22.15 -5.36 -4.62
CA LYS A 95 -21.76 -6.76 -4.66
C LYS A 95 -21.73 -7.24 -6.09
N GLN A 96 -20.55 -7.48 -6.61
CA GLN A 96 -20.35 -7.87 -7.99
C GLN A 96 -19.29 -8.97 -8.11
N ALA A 97 -19.47 -9.83 -9.12
CA ALA A 97 -18.48 -10.77 -9.58
C ALA A 97 -18.28 -10.63 -11.08
N LEU A 98 -17.16 -11.08 -11.60
CA LEU A 98 -16.81 -11.03 -13.02
C LEU A 98 -16.57 -12.45 -13.54
N VAL A 99 -17.04 -12.71 -14.75
CA VAL A 99 -16.68 -13.89 -15.56
C VAL A 99 -16.27 -13.44 -16.94
N GLN A 100 -15.53 -14.28 -17.67
CA GLN A 100 -15.35 -14.03 -19.10
C GLN A 100 -16.68 -14.13 -19.85
N HIS A 101 -16.74 -13.48 -21.00
CA HIS A 101 -17.92 -13.51 -21.86
C HIS A 101 -18.31 -14.95 -22.23
N MET A 102 -19.58 -15.27 -21.99
CA MET A 102 -20.20 -16.57 -22.28
C MET A 102 -21.62 -16.36 -22.83
N PRO A 103 -22.22 -17.37 -23.46
CA PRO A 103 -23.61 -17.28 -23.95
C PRO A 103 -24.64 -17.09 -22.83
N GLU A 104 -24.43 -17.77 -21.72
CA GLU A 104 -25.29 -17.74 -20.53
C GLU A 104 -25.27 -16.33 -19.92
N ARG A 105 -26.47 -15.85 -19.57
CA ARG A 105 -26.65 -14.56 -18.91
C ARG A 105 -27.33 -14.68 -17.56
N ALA A 106 -28.14 -15.72 -17.37
CA ALA A 106 -28.76 -15.96 -16.09
C ALA A 106 -27.73 -16.48 -15.08
N PHE A 107 -27.65 -15.85 -13.92
CA PHE A 107 -26.83 -16.30 -12.81
C PHE A 107 -27.66 -16.46 -11.55
N SER A 108 -27.19 -17.28 -10.64
CA SER A 108 -27.85 -17.55 -9.37
C SER A 108 -26.90 -17.40 -8.19
N LEU A 109 -27.44 -16.90 -7.09
CA LEU A 109 -26.79 -16.94 -5.77
C LEU A 109 -27.47 -18.06 -4.96
N HIS A 110 -26.68 -18.92 -4.37
CA HIS A 110 -27.14 -20.06 -3.61
C HIS A 110 -26.70 -19.96 -2.15
N ASP A 111 -27.55 -20.40 -1.24
CA ASP A 111 -27.18 -20.65 0.15
C ASP A 111 -26.16 -21.80 0.20
N ALA A 112 -25.00 -21.58 0.84
CA ALA A 112 -23.91 -22.54 0.81
C ALA A 112 -24.17 -23.82 1.63
N ALA A 113 -25.09 -23.75 2.62
CA ALA A 113 -25.42 -24.90 3.46
C ALA A 113 -26.49 -25.80 2.82
N THR A 114 -27.47 -25.20 2.14
CA THR A 114 -28.64 -25.91 1.61
C THR A 114 -28.56 -26.12 0.10
N GLY A 115 -27.74 -25.37 -0.62
CA GLY A 115 -27.70 -25.36 -2.08
C GLY A 115 -28.90 -24.66 -2.73
N GLN A 116 -29.86 -24.15 -1.95
CA GLN A 116 -31.06 -23.50 -2.48
C GLN A 116 -30.68 -22.16 -3.15
N THR A 117 -31.33 -21.89 -4.28
CA THR A 117 -31.24 -20.58 -4.94
C THR A 117 -31.98 -19.53 -4.13
N VAL A 118 -31.27 -18.49 -3.68
CA VAL A 118 -31.81 -17.38 -2.88
C VAL A 118 -31.92 -16.07 -3.65
N TYR A 119 -31.24 -15.97 -4.79
CA TYR A 119 -31.29 -14.81 -5.69
C TYR A 119 -30.98 -15.23 -7.11
N GLN A 120 -31.60 -14.55 -8.06
CA GLN A 120 -31.34 -14.72 -9.50
C GLN A 120 -31.17 -13.35 -10.14
N GLY A 121 -30.25 -13.25 -11.10
CA GLY A 121 -29.95 -12.05 -11.84
C GLY A 121 -29.54 -12.33 -13.26
N THR A 122 -29.36 -11.25 -14.01
CA THR A 122 -28.89 -11.31 -15.40
C THR A 122 -27.55 -10.60 -15.51
N ALA A 123 -26.53 -11.30 -15.99
CA ALA A 123 -25.20 -10.75 -16.20
C ALA A 123 -25.20 -9.74 -17.34
N SER A 124 -24.51 -8.63 -17.15
CA SER A 124 -24.37 -7.54 -18.13
C SER A 124 -22.90 -7.36 -18.55
N PRO A 125 -22.61 -6.84 -19.76
CA PRO A 125 -21.25 -6.49 -20.14
C PRO A 125 -20.63 -5.52 -19.12
N LEU A 126 -19.37 -5.72 -18.76
CA LEU A 126 -18.62 -4.83 -17.86
C LEU A 126 -18.55 -3.42 -18.42
N ASN A 127 -18.42 -3.30 -19.73
CA ASN A 127 -18.40 -2.02 -20.40
C ASN A 127 -19.39 -2.03 -21.58
N GLN A 128 -20.26 -1.04 -21.61
CA GLN A 128 -21.22 -0.88 -22.72
C GLN A 128 -20.57 -0.29 -23.99
N ASP A 129 -19.43 0.41 -23.83
CA ASP A 129 -18.63 0.86 -24.98
C ASP A 129 -17.80 -0.32 -25.51
N LYS A 130 -18.17 -0.81 -26.69
CA LYS A 130 -17.48 -1.91 -27.39
C LYS A 130 -15.97 -1.70 -27.57
N LYS A 131 -15.50 -0.45 -27.59
CA LYS A 131 -14.06 -0.13 -27.68
C LYS A 131 -13.31 -0.39 -26.39
N LEU A 132 -14.03 -0.42 -25.26
CA LEU A 132 -13.50 -0.63 -23.91
C LEU A 132 -13.88 -2.00 -23.36
N ASP A 133 -14.73 -2.75 -24.07
CA ASP A 133 -15.15 -4.08 -23.68
C ASP A 133 -13.97 -5.05 -23.83
N LYS A 134 -13.55 -5.63 -22.70
CA LYS A 134 -12.54 -6.67 -22.62
C LYS A 134 -13.13 -8.08 -22.64
N GLY A 135 -14.43 -8.20 -22.96
CA GLY A 135 -15.12 -9.48 -23.00
C GLY A 135 -15.47 -10.03 -21.62
N PHE A 136 -15.74 -9.17 -20.63
CA PHE A 136 -16.19 -9.59 -19.30
C PHE A 136 -17.67 -9.32 -19.07
N LEU A 137 -18.29 -10.18 -18.26
CA LEU A 137 -19.64 -9.99 -17.75
C LEU A 137 -19.58 -9.71 -16.25
N VAL A 138 -20.46 -8.81 -15.81
CA VAL A 138 -20.70 -8.47 -14.41
C VAL A 138 -21.93 -9.21 -13.93
N LEU A 139 -21.80 -9.94 -12.84
CA LEU A 139 -22.87 -10.53 -12.06
C LEU A 139 -23.14 -9.57 -10.89
N ASP A 140 -24.17 -8.74 -10.99
CA ASP A 140 -24.53 -7.79 -9.94
C ASP A 140 -25.66 -8.33 -9.07
N PHE A 141 -25.34 -8.58 -7.81
CA PHE A 141 -26.28 -9.04 -6.77
C PHE A 141 -26.35 -8.05 -5.60
N SER A 142 -26.08 -6.77 -5.87
CA SER A 142 -26.06 -5.70 -4.85
C SER A 142 -27.38 -5.56 -4.08
N SER A 143 -28.51 -5.89 -4.70
CA SER A 143 -29.83 -5.84 -4.06
C SER A 143 -30.06 -6.94 -3.01
N PHE A 144 -29.29 -8.03 -3.04
CA PHE A 144 -29.38 -9.10 -2.05
C PHE A 144 -28.57 -8.73 -0.80
N ASN A 145 -29.23 -8.64 0.38
CA ASN A 145 -28.63 -8.11 1.59
C ASN A 145 -28.73 -9.05 2.81
N THR A 146 -29.30 -10.23 2.66
CA THR A 146 -29.43 -11.19 3.76
C THR A 146 -28.05 -11.70 4.18
N PRO A 147 -27.68 -11.59 5.47
CA PRO A 147 -26.43 -12.18 5.97
C PRO A 147 -26.43 -13.71 5.87
N GLY A 148 -25.26 -14.29 5.54
CA GLY A 148 -25.09 -15.74 5.41
C GLY A 148 -23.85 -16.12 4.62
N GLN A 149 -23.73 -17.43 4.32
CA GLN A 149 -22.69 -17.99 3.45
C GLN A 149 -23.29 -18.36 2.10
N TYR A 150 -22.71 -17.92 1.02
CA TYR A 150 -23.28 -18.04 -0.31
C TYR A 150 -22.23 -18.42 -1.35
N PHE A 151 -22.68 -18.99 -2.47
CA PHE A 151 -21.85 -19.12 -3.68
C PHE A 151 -22.66 -18.69 -4.92
N LEU A 152 -21.95 -18.23 -5.94
CA LEU A 152 -22.50 -17.83 -7.23
C LEU A 152 -22.33 -18.94 -8.27
N SER A 153 -23.30 -19.04 -9.18
CA SER A 153 -23.18 -19.87 -10.39
C SER A 153 -23.68 -19.15 -11.64
N ILE A 154 -23.03 -19.42 -12.77
CA ILE A 154 -23.47 -19.02 -14.13
C ILE A 154 -22.97 -20.06 -15.10
N GLY A 155 -23.89 -20.73 -15.85
CA GLY A 155 -23.52 -21.91 -16.64
C GLY A 155 -22.82 -22.94 -15.76
N ASP A 156 -21.65 -23.42 -16.20
CA ASP A 156 -20.82 -24.38 -15.49
C ASP A 156 -19.82 -23.72 -14.50
N VAL A 157 -19.77 -22.38 -14.45
CA VAL A 157 -18.82 -21.65 -13.60
C VAL A 157 -19.43 -21.39 -12.23
N GLN A 158 -18.72 -21.75 -11.17
CA GLN A 158 -19.13 -21.54 -9.77
C GLN A 158 -18.01 -20.88 -8.97
N SER A 159 -18.41 -20.02 -8.02
CA SER A 159 -17.50 -19.49 -6.99
C SER A 159 -17.32 -20.53 -5.86
N LYS A 160 -16.26 -20.35 -5.05
CA LYS A 160 -16.24 -20.93 -3.70
C LYS A 160 -17.22 -20.16 -2.82
N PRO A 161 -17.65 -20.74 -1.66
CA PRO A 161 -18.46 -20.02 -0.69
C PRO A 161 -17.79 -18.75 -0.17
N PHE A 162 -18.57 -17.68 0.00
CA PHE A 162 -18.15 -16.42 0.58
C PHE A 162 -19.25 -15.86 1.51
N PRO A 163 -18.89 -15.07 2.53
CA PRO A 163 -19.86 -14.46 3.42
C PRO A 163 -20.50 -13.19 2.83
N ILE A 164 -21.78 -12.97 3.19
CA ILE A 164 -22.39 -11.64 3.18
C ILE A 164 -22.66 -11.32 4.64
N GLY A 165 -22.06 -10.24 5.17
CA GLY A 165 -22.17 -9.88 6.58
C GLY A 165 -21.41 -8.60 6.92
N ASN A 166 -21.72 -8.02 8.08
CA ASN A 166 -21.04 -6.81 8.55
C ASN A 166 -19.57 -7.05 8.91
N ASP A 167 -19.22 -8.29 9.17
CA ASP A 167 -17.91 -8.80 9.54
C ASP A 167 -17.14 -9.45 8.37
N ALA A 168 -17.65 -9.32 7.15
CA ALA A 168 -17.11 -10.00 5.96
C ALA A 168 -15.57 -9.83 5.78
N TYR A 169 -15.01 -8.67 6.16
CA TYR A 169 -13.57 -8.40 6.03
C TYR A 169 -12.76 -8.63 7.32
N LEU A 170 -13.40 -9.01 8.42
CA LEU A 170 -12.73 -9.09 9.72
C LEU A 170 -11.63 -10.15 9.73
N SER A 171 -11.88 -11.32 9.15
CA SER A 171 -10.88 -12.39 9.05
C SER A 171 -9.64 -11.92 8.27
N THR A 172 -9.83 -11.25 7.13
CA THR A 172 -8.73 -10.70 6.33
C THR A 172 -7.95 -9.64 7.11
N ALA A 173 -8.64 -8.76 7.84
CA ALA A 173 -7.99 -7.76 8.68
C ALA A 173 -7.17 -8.39 9.81
N TRP A 174 -7.63 -9.48 10.43
CA TRP A 174 -6.85 -10.24 11.41
C TRP A 174 -5.61 -10.89 10.80
N HIS A 175 -5.72 -11.46 9.60
CA HIS A 175 -4.54 -12.01 8.89
C HIS A 175 -3.52 -10.93 8.59
N THR A 176 -3.95 -9.75 8.14
CA THR A 176 -3.06 -8.61 7.91
C THR A 176 -2.39 -8.14 9.20
N LEU A 177 -3.13 -8.07 10.30
CA LEU A 177 -2.56 -7.71 11.60
C LEU A 177 -1.51 -8.72 12.07
N ASN A 178 -1.78 -10.02 11.89
CA ASN A 178 -0.83 -11.09 12.23
C ASN A 178 0.42 -11.03 11.34
N PHE A 179 0.30 -10.61 10.09
CA PHE A 179 1.45 -10.37 9.22
C PHE A 179 2.39 -9.33 9.84
N PHE A 180 1.89 -8.15 10.23
CA PHE A 180 2.73 -7.15 10.90
C PHE A 180 3.41 -7.69 12.15
N PHE A 181 2.69 -8.46 12.96
CA PHE A 181 3.28 -9.10 14.13
C PHE A 181 4.44 -10.03 13.77
N SER A 182 4.31 -10.79 12.68
CA SER A 182 5.34 -11.72 12.20
C SER A 182 6.56 -11.01 11.60
N GLU A 183 6.43 -9.75 11.17
CA GLU A 183 7.52 -8.95 10.60
C GLU A 183 8.26 -8.08 11.66
N ARG A 184 7.93 -8.22 12.95
CA ARG A 184 8.62 -7.48 14.02
C ARG A 184 10.08 -7.87 14.10
N CYS A 185 10.98 -6.88 14.03
CA CYS A 185 12.41 -7.05 14.15
C CYS A 185 12.86 -7.07 15.63
N GLY A 186 14.00 -7.68 15.90
CA GLY A 186 14.65 -7.62 17.19
C GLY A 186 14.57 -8.88 18.03
N PHE A 187 13.87 -9.92 17.57
CA PHE A 187 13.79 -11.22 18.25
C PHE A 187 13.40 -12.33 17.26
N ASP A 188 13.65 -13.56 17.70
CA ASP A 188 13.29 -14.74 16.92
C ASP A 188 11.75 -14.89 16.82
N GLN A 189 11.26 -15.10 15.62
CA GLN A 189 9.86 -15.43 15.31
C GLN A 189 9.81 -16.90 14.85
N PRO A 190 9.59 -17.86 15.76
CA PRO A 190 9.72 -19.28 15.45
C PRO A 190 8.89 -19.72 14.24
N GLY A 191 9.56 -20.33 13.26
CA GLY A 191 8.93 -20.79 12.02
C GLY A 191 8.69 -19.69 10.96
N ILE A 192 9.08 -18.45 11.23
CA ILE A 192 8.96 -17.31 10.31
C ILE A 192 10.34 -16.76 9.98
N HIS A 193 11.02 -16.13 10.94
CA HIS A 193 12.37 -15.63 10.75
C HIS A 193 13.15 -15.64 12.09
N GLN A 194 14.47 -15.64 12.00
CA GLN A 194 15.36 -15.52 13.14
C GLN A 194 15.52 -14.06 13.59
N GLU A 195 16.18 -13.85 14.72
CA GLU A 195 16.53 -12.51 15.20
C GLU A 195 17.22 -11.69 14.12
N CYS A 196 16.85 -10.40 14.03
CA CYS A 196 17.34 -9.50 12.99
C CYS A 196 17.41 -8.05 13.47
N HIS A 197 18.18 -7.21 12.76
CA HIS A 197 18.26 -5.76 12.95
C HIS A 197 18.72 -5.29 14.34
N GLN A 198 19.56 -6.07 15.04
CA GLN A 198 20.12 -5.68 16.35
C GLN A 198 21.37 -4.79 16.22
N ASP A 199 22.07 -4.88 15.09
CA ASP A 199 23.36 -4.29 14.78
C ASP A 199 23.29 -3.27 13.63
N VAL A 200 22.18 -2.53 13.59
CA VAL A 200 21.90 -1.53 12.55
C VAL A 200 21.92 -0.11 13.13
N PHE A 201 22.53 0.83 12.38
CA PHE A 201 22.78 2.20 12.85
C PHE A 201 22.47 3.23 11.76
N ALA A 202 21.87 4.37 12.19
CA ALA A 202 21.79 5.57 11.38
C ALA A 202 22.83 6.61 11.84
N TYR A 203 23.46 7.26 10.89
CA TYR A 203 24.48 8.30 11.13
C TYR A 203 24.00 9.66 10.66
N HIS A 204 24.04 10.63 11.54
CA HIS A 204 23.76 12.02 11.23
C HIS A 204 24.99 12.68 10.59
N PRO A 205 24.85 13.66 9.68
CA PRO A 205 25.99 14.35 9.06
C PRO A 205 26.95 15.05 10.04
N ASP A 206 26.52 15.35 11.26
CA ASP A 206 27.38 15.92 12.32
C ASP A 206 28.21 14.88 13.12
N GLY A 207 28.08 13.59 12.77
CA GLY A 207 28.79 12.49 13.41
C GLY A 207 28.03 11.78 14.56
N ARG A 208 26.87 12.27 14.97
CA ARG A 208 26.00 11.52 15.91
C ARG A 208 25.50 10.24 15.23
N SER A 209 25.31 9.19 16.03
CA SER A 209 24.72 7.94 15.55
C SER A 209 23.67 7.42 16.51
N MET A 210 22.73 6.63 15.98
CA MET A 210 21.74 5.94 16.78
C MET A 210 21.49 4.53 16.26
N SER A 211 21.17 3.61 17.16
CA SER A 211 20.67 2.29 16.79
C SER A 211 19.24 2.41 16.26
N ILE A 212 18.97 1.74 15.15
CA ILE A 212 17.65 1.65 14.55
C ILE A 212 17.01 0.27 14.74
N ALA A 213 17.53 -0.54 15.65
CA ALA A 213 16.98 -1.85 15.98
C ALA A 213 15.49 -1.78 16.34
N GLY A 214 14.71 -2.80 15.96
CA GLY A 214 13.25 -2.86 16.15
C GLY A 214 12.48 -2.37 14.91
N GLY A 215 11.20 -2.09 15.07
CA GLY A 215 10.31 -1.81 13.94
C GLY A 215 9.91 -3.07 13.21
N TRP A 216 9.59 -2.95 11.94
CA TRP A 216 9.30 -4.06 11.02
C TRP A 216 10.27 -4.05 9.86
N HIS A 217 10.73 -5.20 9.42
CA HIS A 217 11.30 -5.27 8.08
C HIS A 217 10.17 -5.34 7.03
N ASP A 218 10.48 -4.87 5.84
CA ASP A 218 9.50 -4.77 4.76
C ASP A 218 9.33 -6.15 4.07
N ALA A 219 9.98 -6.35 3.00
CA ALA A 219 9.89 -7.57 2.21
C ALA A 219 11.03 -8.56 2.56
N ALA A 220 11.16 -9.61 1.77
CA ALA A 220 12.23 -10.60 1.92
C ALA A 220 13.67 -10.03 1.80
N ASP A 221 13.82 -8.79 1.40
CA ASP A 221 15.08 -8.06 1.34
C ASP A 221 15.47 -7.39 2.69
N LEU A 222 14.69 -7.62 3.73
CA LEU A 222 14.92 -7.11 5.08
C LEU A 222 15.02 -5.58 5.17
N THR A 223 14.45 -4.86 4.21
CA THR A 223 14.46 -3.40 4.20
C THR A 223 13.67 -2.82 5.37
N GLN A 224 14.19 -1.79 5.99
CA GLN A 224 13.47 -0.95 6.95
C GLN A 224 13.41 0.49 6.46
N GLY A 225 12.28 1.15 6.61
CA GLY A 225 12.11 2.54 6.19
C GLY A 225 11.07 3.30 7.00
N THR A 226 11.35 4.58 7.26
CA THR A 226 10.41 5.47 7.93
C THR A 226 9.11 5.59 7.16
N GLY A 227 9.18 5.70 5.83
CA GLY A 227 8.00 5.83 4.98
C GLY A 227 7.05 4.65 5.10
N ASN A 228 7.55 3.42 4.91
CA ASN A 228 6.76 2.19 4.96
C ASN A 228 6.18 1.95 6.37
N THR A 229 7.02 2.14 7.39
CA THR A 229 6.58 2.00 8.79
C THR A 229 5.49 3.01 9.15
N ALA A 230 5.62 4.26 8.72
CA ALA A 230 4.63 5.30 9.00
C ALA A 230 3.29 5.02 8.30
N GLU A 231 3.30 4.58 7.05
CA GLU A 231 2.10 4.19 6.31
C GLU A 231 1.39 2.99 6.94
N SER A 232 2.17 2.00 7.38
CA SER A 232 1.64 0.87 8.13
C SER A 232 0.98 1.30 9.44
N CYS A 233 1.61 2.20 10.20
CA CYS A 233 1.02 2.79 11.41
C CYS A 233 -0.27 3.55 11.11
N ILE A 234 -0.29 4.35 10.03
CA ILE A 234 -1.49 5.09 9.59
C ILE A 234 -2.64 4.12 9.32
N ALA A 235 -2.40 3.06 8.54
CA ALA A 235 -3.42 2.08 8.21
C ALA A 235 -3.96 1.35 9.46
N LEU A 236 -3.08 0.93 10.37
CA LEU A 236 -3.47 0.30 11.64
C LEU A 236 -4.29 1.23 12.54
N LEU A 237 -3.91 2.50 12.65
CA LEU A 237 -4.59 3.50 13.48
C LEU A 237 -5.94 3.92 12.89
N GLU A 238 -6.05 4.07 11.59
CA GLU A 238 -7.33 4.34 10.92
C GLU A 238 -8.30 3.16 11.06
N MET A 239 -7.79 1.92 10.90
CA MET A 239 -8.60 0.73 11.19
C MET A 239 -9.03 0.68 12.66
N ALA A 240 -8.13 1.03 13.60
CA ALA A 240 -8.48 1.11 15.02
C ALA A 240 -9.61 2.13 15.25
N GLY A 241 -9.53 3.32 14.66
CA GLY A 241 -10.62 4.31 14.69
C GLY A 241 -11.94 3.78 14.14
N ALA A 242 -11.91 3.03 13.05
CA ALA A 242 -13.10 2.46 12.43
C ALA A 242 -13.79 1.36 13.27
N VAL A 243 -13.03 0.63 14.09
CA VAL A 243 -13.55 -0.46 14.95
C VAL A 243 -13.73 -0.05 16.41
N GLN A 244 -13.31 1.15 16.79
CA GLN A 244 -13.45 1.67 18.15
C GLN A 244 -14.92 1.63 18.61
N GLY A 245 -15.15 1.04 19.78
CA GLY A 245 -16.49 0.86 20.33
C GLY A 245 -17.34 -0.24 19.66
N LYS A 246 -16.81 -0.95 18.65
CA LYS A 246 -17.48 -2.06 17.96
C LYS A 246 -16.84 -3.40 18.26
N ASP A 247 -15.51 -3.46 18.28
CA ASP A 247 -14.71 -4.66 18.57
C ASP A 247 -13.52 -4.26 19.44
N SER A 248 -13.65 -4.46 20.75
CA SER A 248 -12.62 -4.04 21.71
C SER A 248 -11.35 -4.88 21.61
N ILE A 249 -11.46 -6.17 21.30
CA ILE A 249 -10.31 -7.08 21.21
C ILE A 249 -9.47 -6.70 19.99
N PHE A 250 -10.11 -6.55 18.83
CA PHE A 250 -9.43 -6.16 17.60
C PHE A 250 -8.83 -4.75 17.69
N TYR A 251 -9.57 -3.80 18.31
CA TYR A 251 -9.09 -2.44 18.58
C TYR A 251 -7.79 -2.45 19.40
N GLU A 252 -7.74 -3.20 20.52
CA GLU A 252 -6.55 -3.26 21.37
C GLU A 252 -5.36 -3.89 20.64
N ARG A 253 -5.58 -4.93 19.86
CA ARG A 253 -4.53 -5.57 19.06
C ARG A 253 -3.99 -4.66 17.96
N LEU A 254 -4.86 -3.88 17.30
CA LEU A 254 -4.44 -2.86 16.34
C LEU A 254 -3.58 -1.78 16.98
N LEU A 255 -3.96 -1.31 18.20
CA LEU A 255 -3.19 -0.32 18.93
C LEU A 255 -1.84 -0.86 19.41
N GLU A 256 -1.78 -2.11 19.87
CA GLU A 256 -0.53 -2.75 20.25
C GLU A 256 0.47 -2.79 19.09
N GLU A 257 -0.02 -3.19 17.93
CA GLU A 257 0.82 -3.29 16.73
C GLU A 257 1.22 -1.89 16.21
N ALA A 258 0.28 -0.95 16.14
CA ALA A 258 0.57 0.43 15.76
C ALA A 258 1.59 1.08 16.71
N ARG A 259 1.48 0.81 18.03
CA ARG A 259 2.44 1.30 19.03
C ARG A 259 3.86 0.79 18.75
N TRP A 260 4.01 -0.44 18.30
CA TRP A 260 5.32 -1.01 17.93
C TRP A 260 6.01 -0.15 16.87
N GLY A 261 5.31 0.13 15.76
CA GLY A 261 5.86 0.95 14.68
C GLY A 261 6.04 2.42 15.06
N VAL A 262 5.06 3.04 15.73
CA VAL A 262 5.18 4.45 16.19
C VAL A 262 6.32 4.64 17.17
N ASN A 263 6.55 3.69 18.08
CA ASN A 263 7.73 3.70 18.96
C ASN A 263 9.04 3.74 18.17
N TRP A 264 9.11 2.94 17.11
CA TRP A 264 10.30 2.92 16.26
C TRP A 264 10.49 4.26 15.52
N ILE A 265 9.41 4.84 14.97
CA ILE A 265 9.43 6.17 14.34
C ILE A 265 9.95 7.24 15.31
N LEU A 266 9.49 7.23 16.57
CA LEU A 266 9.92 8.18 17.59
C LEU A 266 11.39 8.00 17.99
N ARG A 267 11.93 6.77 17.97
CA ARG A 267 13.31 6.46 18.34
C ARG A 267 14.31 6.68 17.21
N THR A 268 13.87 6.71 15.96
CA THR A 268 14.74 6.82 14.79
C THR A 268 14.85 8.23 14.24
N ARG A 269 14.56 9.25 15.06
CA ARG A 269 14.72 10.69 14.76
C ARG A 269 15.78 11.33 15.63
N PHE A 270 16.55 12.25 15.07
CA PHE A 270 17.58 13.02 15.79
C PHE A 270 17.04 14.27 16.49
N GLY A 271 15.82 14.71 16.20
CA GLY A 271 15.17 15.87 16.82
C GLY A 271 15.44 17.21 16.13
N ASP A 272 16.06 17.20 14.97
CA ASP A 272 16.42 18.36 14.18
C ASP A 272 16.01 18.22 12.69
N GLY A 273 15.01 17.36 12.44
CA GLY A 273 14.51 17.01 11.10
C GLY A 273 15.21 15.82 10.48
N TYR A 274 16.42 15.47 10.95
CA TYR A 274 17.08 14.26 10.49
C TYR A 274 16.52 13.02 11.14
N ARG A 275 16.35 11.97 10.32
CA ARG A 275 15.88 10.64 10.75
C ARG A 275 16.37 9.57 9.80
N LEU A 276 16.16 8.32 10.17
CA LEU A 276 16.32 7.23 9.23
C LEU A 276 15.37 7.46 8.04
N GLY A 277 15.90 7.50 6.82
CA GLY A 277 15.08 7.43 5.59
C GLY A 277 14.72 5.99 5.27
N GLY A 278 15.73 5.18 5.00
CA GLY A 278 15.59 3.76 4.72
C GLY A 278 16.93 3.03 4.78
N LEU A 279 16.87 1.75 5.07
CA LEU A 279 18.01 0.84 5.07
C LEU A 279 17.62 -0.42 4.30
N ILE A 280 18.40 -0.78 3.29
CA ILE A 280 18.27 -2.05 2.56
C ILE A 280 19.34 -3.00 3.08
N ILE A 281 18.92 -4.16 3.60
CA ILE A 281 19.80 -5.21 4.10
C ILE A 281 19.58 -6.45 3.25
N GLY A 282 20.53 -6.78 2.39
CA GLY A 282 20.47 -7.96 1.53
C GLY A 282 20.95 -9.25 2.20
N ILE A 283 21.38 -9.20 3.46
CA ILE A 283 21.96 -10.32 4.20
C ILE A 283 21.44 -10.38 5.62
N TRP A 284 21.42 -11.56 6.22
CA TRP A 284 21.26 -11.75 7.65
C TRP A 284 22.59 -11.52 8.33
N THR A 285 22.65 -10.53 9.25
CA THR A 285 23.82 -10.25 10.09
C THR A 285 23.85 -11.20 11.28
N LYS A 286 24.94 -11.16 12.05
CA LYS A 286 25.05 -11.95 13.31
C LYS A 286 24.34 -11.31 14.49
N ASN A 287 23.82 -10.10 14.32
CA ASN A 287 23.20 -9.28 15.37
C ASN A 287 24.13 -8.95 16.56
N ILE A 288 25.45 -8.90 16.32
CA ILE A 288 26.46 -8.56 17.30
C ILE A 288 26.99 -7.17 17.00
N ARG A 289 26.63 -6.18 17.81
CA ARG A 289 27.06 -4.80 17.63
C ARG A 289 28.57 -4.65 17.78
N GLY A 290 29.19 -3.95 16.84
CA GLY A 290 30.61 -3.63 16.84
C GLY A 290 31.46 -4.63 16.05
N ASP A 291 30.85 -5.59 15.38
CA ASP A 291 31.58 -6.49 14.49
C ASP A 291 31.55 -5.99 13.02
N LYS A 292 32.07 -6.81 12.11
CA LYS A 292 32.30 -6.37 10.72
C LYS A 292 31.04 -6.33 9.84
N ASP A 293 29.97 -6.97 10.27
CA ASP A 293 28.71 -7.04 9.51
C ASP A 293 27.66 -6.07 10.01
N ASP A 294 28.00 -5.14 10.92
CA ASP A 294 27.15 -4.00 11.30
C ASP A 294 26.69 -3.24 10.08
N MET A 295 25.37 -3.02 9.99
CA MET A 295 24.77 -2.29 8.88
C MET A 295 24.61 -0.82 9.23
N GLN A 296 24.91 0.04 8.27
CA GLN A 296 24.95 1.49 8.46
C GLN A 296 24.22 2.21 7.35
N THR A 297 23.52 3.29 7.71
CA THR A 297 22.86 4.17 6.75
C THR A 297 22.98 5.62 7.19
N GLU A 298 22.90 6.53 6.22
CA GLU A 298 22.89 7.97 6.52
C GLU A 298 21.47 8.43 6.89
N ALA A 299 21.38 9.22 7.96
CA ALA A 299 20.15 9.93 8.29
C ALA A 299 19.84 11.00 7.23
N ARG A 300 18.55 11.18 6.96
CA ARG A 300 18.09 12.16 5.97
C ARG A 300 17.11 13.14 6.60
N ASN A 301 17.13 14.38 6.12
CA ASN A 301 16.12 15.37 6.42
C ASN A 301 15.33 15.63 5.14
N THR A 302 14.20 14.92 4.99
CA THR A 302 13.32 15.04 3.83
C THR A 302 11.90 15.40 4.24
N PRO A 303 11.19 16.25 3.47
CA PRO A 303 9.79 16.55 3.75
C PRO A 303 8.93 15.28 3.79
N THR A 304 9.14 14.34 2.87
CA THR A 304 8.34 13.12 2.76
C THR A 304 8.41 12.26 4.03
N ASP A 305 9.61 11.97 4.53
CA ASP A 305 9.79 11.14 5.72
C ASP A 305 9.24 11.84 6.97
N ASN A 306 9.48 13.15 7.09
CA ASN A 306 8.97 13.94 8.22
C ASN A 306 7.44 14.06 8.19
N LEU A 307 6.81 14.28 7.03
CA LEU A 307 5.34 14.33 6.91
C LEU A 307 4.69 12.99 7.21
N LYS A 308 5.22 11.88 6.71
CA LYS A 308 4.70 10.54 6.99
C LYS A 308 4.80 10.22 8.49
N ALA A 309 5.92 10.52 9.11
CA ALA A 309 6.11 10.36 10.55
C ALA A 309 5.17 11.25 11.36
N ALA A 310 5.06 12.54 11.01
CA ALA A 310 4.13 13.47 11.64
C ALA A 310 2.69 12.98 11.56
N SER A 311 2.28 12.49 10.39
CA SER A 311 0.95 11.97 10.12
C SER A 311 0.60 10.76 10.99
N SER A 312 1.52 9.79 11.08
CA SER A 312 1.34 8.61 11.93
C SER A 312 1.27 8.96 13.42
N CYS A 313 2.14 9.86 13.89
CA CYS A 313 2.15 10.35 15.26
C CYS A 313 0.89 11.17 15.59
N ALA A 314 0.40 11.99 14.67
CA ALA A 314 -0.84 12.76 14.86
C ALA A 314 -2.06 11.85 15.02
N LEU A 315 -2.12 10.74 14.28
CA LEU A 315 -3.18 9.73 14.45
C LEU A 315 -3.04 8.92 15.73
N ALA A 316 -1.81 8.62 16.16
CA ALA A 316 -1.57 7.82 17.37
C ALA A 316 -1.98 8.54 18.65
N ALA A 317 -1.65 9.82 18.78
CA ALA A 317 -1.80 10.58 20.03
C ALA A 317 -3.19 10.43 20.68
N PRO A 318 -4.34 10.61 20.01
CA PRO A 318 -5.66 10.50 20.62
C PRO A 318 -5.99 9.11 21.16
N HIS A 319 -5.50 8.04 20.51
CA HIS A 319 -5.76 6.67 20.93
C HIS A 319 -5.07 6.31 22.25
N PHE A 320 -3.94 6.96 22.54
CA PHE A 320 -3.15 6.70 23.74
C PHE A 320 -3.36 7.72 24.87
N GLU A 321 -4.09 8.80 24.65
CA GLU A 321 -4.23 9.91 25.61
C GLU A 321 -4.68 9.46 27.00
N LYS A 322 -5.62 8.50 27.07
CA LYS A 322 -6.12 7.95 28.35
C LYS A 322 -5.28 6.83 28.91
N LYS A 323 -4.64 6.02 28.05
CA LYS A 323 -3.92 4.80 28.45
C LYS A 323 -2.45 5.06 28.79
N ASP A 324 -1.83 5.93 28.01
CA ASP A 324 -0.42 6.30 28.15
C ASP A 324 -0.24 7.77 27.74
N PRO A 325 -0.57 8.73 28.64
CA PRO A 325 -0.50 10.15 28.34
C PRO A 325 0.93 10.64 28.04
N VAL A 326 1.96 9.91 28.50
CA VAL A 326 3.36 10.25 28.20
C VAL A 326 3.64 9.92 26.73
N PHE A 327 3.29 8.74 26.28
CA PHE A 327 3.44 8.33 24.88
C PHE A 327 2.60 9.22 23.95
N ALA A 328 1.36 9.52 24.33
CA ALA A 328 0.49 10.42 23.57
C ALA A 328 1.11 11.80 23.38
N ARG A 329 1.73 12.35 24.44
CA ARG A 329 2.44 13.63 24.38
C ARG A 329 3.66 13.59 23.48
N TRP A 330 4.43 12.51 23.52
CA TRP A 330 5.57 12.31 22.61
C TRP A 330 5.09 12.28 21.15
N CYS A 331 4.03 11.55 20.86
CA CYS A 331 3.42 11.52 19.54
C CYS A 331 2.98 12.91 19.09
N ARG A 332 2.24 13.65 19.96
CA ARG A 332 1.78 15.01 19.66
C ARG A 332 2.95 15.96 19.36
N ASN A 333 3.97 15.98 20.21
CA ASN A 333 5.12 16.88 20.04
C ASN A 333 5.91 16.51 18.77
N SER A 334 6.18 15.24 18.55
CA SER A 334 6.87 14.80 17.34
C SER A 334 6.10 15.13 16.07
N ALA A 335 4.78 14.98 16.08
CA ALA A 335 3.95 15.34 14.92
C ALA A 335 4.05 16.84 14.58
N ILE A 336 4.05 17.70 15.57
CA ILE A 336 4.18 19.16 15.41
C ILE A 336 5.58 19.54 14.89
N GLU A 337 6.62 19.01 15.52
CA GLU A 337 8.01 19.29 15.14
C GLU A 337 8.34 18.77 13.73
N ASP A 338 7.98 17.52 13.44
CA ASP A 338 8.27 16.89 12.14
C ASP A 338 7.51 17.57 11.00
N PHE A 339 6.28 18.05 11.24
CA PHE A 339 5.56 18.89 10.28
C PHE A 339 6.31 20.19 10.00
N GLN A 340 6.81 20.87 11.03
CA GLN A 340 7.56 22.10 10.85
C GLN A 340 8.84 21.88 10.05
N PHE A 341 9.62 20.86 10.41
CA PHE A 341 10.82 20.49 9.63
C PHE A 341 10.52 20.22 8.15
N ALA A 342 9.39 19.56 7.88
CA ALA A 342 8.97 19.28 6.52
C ALA A 342 8.59 20.55 5.75
N ILE A 343 7.82 21.43 6.37
CA ILE A 343 7.35 22.68 5.73
C ILE A 343 8.53 23.62 5.44
N ASP A 344 9.52 23.69 6.31
CA ASP A 344 10.72 24.52 6.11
C ASP A 344 11.54 24.08 4.87
N LEU A 345 11.45 22.81 4.50
CA LEU A 345 12.15 22.24 3.35
C LEU A 345 11.28 22.04 2.10
N LEU A 346 9.95 22.18 2.23
CA LEU A 346 9.00 21.78 1.19
C LEU A 346 9.31 22.41 -0.17
N ASP A 347 9.50 23.71 -0.20
CA ASP A 347 9.76 24.46 -1.44
C ASP A 347 11.16 24.23 -2.01
N THR A 348 12.13 23.89 -1.18
CA THR A 348 13.52 23.66 -1.61
C THR A 348 13.74 22.25 -2.15
N GLN A 349 12.97 21.26 -1.68
CA GLN A 349 13.11 19.86 -2.07
C GLN A 349 12.01 19.36 -3.02
N ARG A 350 11.04 20.20 -3.37
CA ARG A 350 10.08 19.86 -4.42
C ARG A 350 10.74 19.82 -5.79
N THR A 351 10.24 18.94 -6.63
CA THR A 351 10.61 18.81 -8.04
C THR A 351 9.36 18.79 -8.92
N GLU A 352 9.49 18.92 -10.24
CA GLU A 352 8.34 18.74 -11.14
C GLU A 352 7.74 17.34 -11.07
N GLN A 353 8.49 16.33 -10.65
CA GLN A 353 8.07 14.94 -10.58
C GLN A 353 7.29 14.60 -9.30
N ASN A 354 7.48 15.36 -8.22
CA ASN A 354 6.89 15.05 -6.91
C ASN A 354 5.96 16.13 -6.35
N GLU A 355 5.79 17.27 -7.04
CA GLU A 355 5.07 18.43 -6.48
C GLU A 355 3.66 18.05 -5.99
N THR A 356 2.84 17.42 -6.85
CA THR A 356 1.46 17.12 -6.51
C THR A 356 1.34 16.11 -5.36
N GLU A 357 2.13 15.03 -5.38
CA GLU A 357 2.12 14.03 -4.30
C GLU A 357 2.64 14.61 -2.98
N LEU A 358 3.74 15.36 -3.02
CA LEU A 358 4.34 15.94 -1.83
C LEU A 358 3.40 16.97 -1.17
N TYR A 359 2.75 17.81 -1.98
CA TYR A 359 1.79 18.79 -1.46
C TYR A 359 0.49 18.14 -0.99
N ALA A 360 0.07 17.03 -1.59
CA ALA A 360 -1.06 16.24 -1.10
C ALA A 360 -0.74 15.60 0.26
N LEU A 361 0.43 14.98 0.41
CA LEU A 361 0.90 14.44 1.67
C LEU A 361 0.95 15.53 2.77
N ALA A 362 1.50 16.71 2.44
CA ALA A 362 1.53 17.84 3.37
C ALA A 362 0.13 18.33 3.74
N THR A 363 -0.82 18.33 2.79
CA THR A 363 -2.23 18.70 3.03
C THR A 363 -2.88 17.71 4.01
N VAL A 364 -2.73 16.40 3.78
CA VAL A 364 -3.26 15.35 4.66
C VAL A 364 -2.67 15.47 6.07
N THR A 365 -1.35 15.67 6.16
CA THR A 365 -0.66 15.82 7.46
C THR A 365 -1.13 17.06 8.20
N ALA A 366 -1.27 18.21 7.53
CA ALA A 366 -1.81 19.43 8.12
C ALA A 366 -3.24 19.23 8.63
N MET A 367 -4.10 18.54 7.88
CA MET A 367 -5.46 18.24 8.34
C MET A 367 -5.49 17.29 9.55
N ARG A 368 -4.60 16.30 9.60
CA ARG A 368 -4.45 15.42 10.78
C ARG A 368 -3.99 16.21 12.01
N LEU A 369 -3.08 17.15 11.83
CA LEU A 369 -2.66 18.07 12.91
C LEU A 369 -3.78 19.03 13.32
N TYR A 370 -4.57 19.55 12.38
CA TYR A 370 -5.75 20.34 12.70
C TYR A 370 -6.76 19.54 13.55
N ARG A 371 -7.04 18.29 13.17
CA ARG A 371 -7.89 17.40 13.99
C ARG A 371 -7.33 17.17 15.40
N LEU A 372 -6.02 17.00 15.52
CA LEU A 372 -5.33 16.75 16.78
C LEU A 372 -5.30 17.96 17.69
N THR A 373 -5.06 19.17 17.14
CA THR A 373 -4.76 20.38 17.92
C THR A 373 -5.90 21.38 17.97
N GLN A 374 -6.80 21.35 16.99
CA GLN A 374 -7.82 22.38 16.69
C GLN A 374 -7.22 23.77 16.41
N ASP A 375 -5.92 23.83 16.08
CA ASP A 375 -5.23 25.06 15.74
C ASP A 375 -5.44 25.41 14.27
N VAL A 376 -6.00 26.61 14.02
CA VAL A 376 -6.29 27.15 12.69
C VAL A 376 -5.02 27.27 11.82
N TYR A 377 -3.85 27.40 12.43
CA TYR A 377 -2.57 27.41 11.73
C TYR A 377 -2.42 26.24 10.75
N TYR A 378 -2.82 25.03 11.17
CA TYR A 378 -2.74 23.84 10.31
C TYR A 378 -3.82 23.82 9.22
N LEU A 379 -5.00 24.38 9.50
CA LEU A 379 -6.04 24.52 8.49
C LEU A 379 -5.63 25.51 7.39
N ASP A 380 -5.00 26.62 7.76
CA ASP A 380 -4.46 27.61 6.82
C ASP A 380 -3.36 26.98 5.94
N TRP A 381 -2.50 26.16 6.52
CA TRP A 381 -1.54 25.39 5.75
C TRP A 381 -2.22 24.42 4.79
N ALA A 382 -3.16 23.62 5.27
CA ALA A 382 -3.88 22.66 4.45
C ALA A 382 -4.56 23.30 3.25
N THR A 383 -5.25 24.41 3.43
CA THR A 383 -5.92 25.15 2.35
C THR A 383 -4.93 25.73 1.34
N ARG A 384 -3.79 26.26 1.79
CA ARG A 384 -2.73 26.75 0.92
C ARG A 384 -2.13 25.64 0.07
N LEU A 385 -1.77 24.52 0.70
CA LEU A 385 -1.17 23.36 0.02
C LEU A 385 -2.15 22.72 -0.98
N ALA A 386 -3.42 22.59 -0.61
CA ALA A 386 -4.47 22.03 -1.46
C ALA A 386 -4.65 22.81 -2.77
N ARG A 387 -4.38 24.12 -2.80
CA ARG A 387 -4.43 24.91 -4.05
C ARG A 387 -3.42 24.40 -5.10
N THR A 388 -2.22 24.02 -4.67
CA THR A 388 -1.22 23.43 -5.56
C THR A 388 -1.68 22.04 -6.06
N VAL A 389 -2.26 21.24 -5.18
CA VAL A 389 -2.84 19.93 -5.56
C VAL A 389 -3.94 20.11 -6.61
N MET A 390 -4.89 21.02 -6.38
CA MET A 390 -5.97 21.31 -7.32
C MET A 390 -5.46 21.85 -8.66
N ALA A 391 -4.40 22.67 -8.65
CA ALA A 391 -3.78 23.18 -9.88
C ALA A 391 -3.22 22.03 -10.75
N GLY A 392 -2.78 20.92 -10.13
CA GLY A 392 -2.34 19.71 -10.82
C GLY A 392 -3.47 18.83 -11.38
N GLN A 393 -4.74 19.10 -11.06
CA GLN A 393 -5.86 18.25 -11.49
C GLN A 393 -6.34 18.57 -12.91
N GLN A 394 -6.70 17.54 -13.68
CA GLN A 394 -7.40 17.65 -14.95
C GLN A 394 -8.91 17.70 -14.72
N LEU A 395 -9.52 18.88 -14.82
CA LEU A 395 -10.94 19.06 -14.56
C LEU A 395 -11.83 18.79 -15.80
N GLU A 396 -11.32 19.11 -16.99
CA GLU A 396 -12.05 18.94 -18.24
C GLU A 396 -11.72 17.61 -18.90
N LYS A 397 -12.68 17.03 -19.63
CA LYS A 397 -12.43 15.80 -20.39
C LYS A 397 -11.38 16.03 -21.48
N ARG A 398 -10.41 15.16 -21.56
CA ARG A 398 -9.42 15.12 -22.65
C ARG A 398 -10.06 14.47 -23.88
N THR A 399 -10.75 15.28 -24.69
CA THR A 399 -11.47 14.82 -25.88
C THR A 399 -10.53 14.41 -27.01
N ASP A 400 -9.27 14.83 -26.96
CA ASP A 400 -8.19 14.43 -27.87
C ASP A 400 -7.65 13.00 -27.57
N TRP A 401 -8.07 12.38 -26.47
CA TRP A 401 -7.69 11.03 -26.13
C TRP A 401 -8.67 10.00 -26.68
N LYS A 402 -8.15 8.79 -26.98
CA LYS A 402 -8.99 7.64 -27.38
C LYS A 402 -10.08 7.35 -26.35
N ILE A 403 -9.77 7.52 -25.07
CA ILE A 403 -10.69 7.42 -23.94
C ILE A 403 -10.71 8.79 -23.27
N PRO A 404 -11.81 9.56 -23.39
CA PRO A 404 -11.90 10.89 -22.78
C PRO A 404 -12.01 10.80 -21.25
N LEU A 405 -10.93 11.09 -20.54
CA LEU A 405 -10.86 11.07 -19.10
C LEU A 405 -10.76 12.49 -18.50
N ARG A 406 -11.18 12.61 -17.25
CA ARG A 406 -11.01 13.78 -16.40
C ARG A 406 -10.86 13.33 -14.94
N GLY A 407 -10.45 14.24 -14.05
CA GLY A 407 -10.34 13.99 -12.61
C GLY A 407 -9.00 13.42 -12.18
N PHE A 408 -8.14 13.01 -13.11
CA PHE A 408 -6.79 12.57 -12.81
C PHE A 408 -5.85 13.75 -12.50
N PHE A 409 -4.70 13.45 -11.94
CA PHE A 409 -3.70 14.44 -11.57
C PHE A 409 -2.45 14.33 -12.45
N TYR A 410 -1.75 15.44 -12.56
CA TYR A 410 -0.42 15.52 -13.11
C TYR A 410 0.61 15.55 -11.97
N GLU A 411 1.86 15.21 -12.27
CA GLU A 411 2.97 15.25 -11.31
C GLU A 411 3.19 16.66 -10.72
N SER A 412 2.80 17.69 -11.48
CA SER A 412 2.88 19.09 -11.03
C SER A 412 1.78 19.97 -11.64
N SER A 413 1.64 21.16 -11.08
CA SER A 413 0.76 22.23 -11.59
C SER A 413 1.08 22.66 -13.02
N ARG A 414 2.28 22.37 -13.56
CA ARG A 414 2.67 22.59 -14.95
C ARG A 414 2.04 21.63 -15.96
N LYS A 415 1.41 20.55 -15.50
CA LYS A 415 0.65 19.58 -16.29
C LYS A 415 1.41 18.96 -17.48
N LYS A 416 2.71 18.73 -17.32
CA LYS A 416 3.53 18.11 -18.38
C LYS A 416 3.42 16.59 -18.39
N ARG A 417 3.42 15.96 -17.22
CA ARG A 417 3.39 14.50 -17.05
C ARG A 417 2.24 14.13 -16.15
N ILE A 418 1.48 13.10 -16.54
CA ILE A 418 0.40 12.55 -15.74
C ILE A 418 1.01 11.79 -14.58
N LEU A 419 0.44 12.00 -13.39
CA LEU A 419 0.72 11.17 -12.25
C LEU A 419 0.18 9.78 -12.53
N ALA A 420 1.08 8.86 -12.86
CA ALA A 420 0.74 7.49 -13.21
C ALA A 420 0.93 6.58 -12.00
N TYR A 421 0.07 5.56 -11.92
CA TYR A 421 0.29 4.51 -10.93
C TYR A 421 1.66 3.84 -11.16
N TYR A 422 2.40 3.71 -10.08
CA TYR A 422 3.64 2.92 -10.01
C TYR A 422 3.75 2.28 -8.63
N HIS A 423 4.70 1.38 -8.46
CA HIS A 423 4.96 0.77 -7.15
C HIS A 423 5.25 1.85 -6.09
N GLN A 424 4.52 1.80 -4.97
CA GLN A 424 4.57 2.79 -3.87
C GLN A 424 4.07 4.20 -4.23
N SER A 425 3.28 4.36 -5.30
CA SER A 425 2.64 5.64 -5.60
C SER A 425 1.61 6.04 -4.56
N GLN A 426 1.44 7.35 -4.38
CA GLN A 426 0.61 7.95 -3.33
C GLN A 426 -0.62 8.69 -3.92
N GLU A 427 -1.16 8.20 -5.01
CA GLU A 427 -2.25 8.85 -5.75
C GLU A 427 -3.56 9.01 -4.96
N HIS A 428 -3.75 8.27 -3.88
CA HIS A 428 -4.91 8.43 -2.98
C HIS A 428 -4.85 9.72 -2.16
N LEU A 429 -3.66 10.24 -1.85
CA LEU A 429 -3.48 11.40 -0.96
C LEU A 429 -4.17 12.66 -1.47
N MET A 430 -4.24 12.87 -2.80
CA MET A 430 -4.95 14.01 -3.37
C MET A 430 -6.43 13.97 -3.02
N ALA A 431 -7.07 12.82 -3.21
CA ALA A 431 -8.48 12.65 -2.88
C ALA A 431 -8.72 12.71 -1.36
N GLU A 432 -7.83 12.11 -0.57
CA GLU A 432 -7.90 12.12 0.89
C GLU A 432 -7.83 13.54 1.44
N GLY A 433 -6.77 14.29 1.10
CA GLY A 433 -6.57 15.66 1.61
C GLY A 433 -7.71 16.62 1.25
N LEU A 434 -8.17 16.57 0.00
CA LEU A 434 -9.30 17.38 -0.45
C LEU A 434 -10.61 16.97 0.23
N SER A 435 -10.84 15.69 0.47
CA SER A 435 -12.01 15.18 1.18
C SER A 435 -12.02 15.59 2.66
N MET A 436 -10.84 15.53 3.31
CA MET A 436 -10.71 16.01 4.71
C MET A 436 -11.06 17.47 4.86
N LEU A 437 -10.59 18.35 3.96
CA LEU A 437 -10.95 19.77 3.95
C LEU A 437 -12.46 19.98 3.82
N LEU A 438 -13.12 19.27 2.89
CA LEU A 438 -14.57 19.35 2.70
C LEU A 438 -15.37 18.89 3.92
N THR A 439 -14.87 17.91 4.63
CA THR A 439 -15.55 17.30 5.78
C THR A 439 -15.37 18.14 7.05
N ASP A 440 -14.14 18.56 7.31
CA ASP A 440 -13.78 19.15 8.62
C ASP A 440 -13.89 20.67 8.64
N ALA A 441 -13.81 21.31 7.48
CA ALA A 441 -13.87 22.77 7.36
C ALA A 441 -14.82 23.25 6.25
N PRO A 442 -16.07 22.77 6.19
CA PRO A 442 -16.99 23.03 5.07
C PRO A 442 -17.36 24.51 4.91
N THR A 443 -17.16 25.33 5.96
CA THR A 443 -17.45 26.76 5.98
C THR A 443 -16.23 27.64 5.69
N HIS A 444 -15.04 27.06 5.56
CA HIS A 444 -13.84 27.83 5.24
C HIS A 444 -13.98 28.48 3.85
N PRO A 445 -13.57 29.75 3.67
CA PRO A 445 -13.77 30.49 2.42
C PRO A 445 -13.19 29.81 1.17
N ASP A 446 -12.08 29.11 1.33
CA ASP A 446 -11.37 28.44 0.23
C ASP A 446 -11.89 27.03 -0.10
N VAL A 447 -12.62 26.38 0.81
CA VAL A 447 -13.14 25.01 0.65
C VAL A 447 -14.20 24.86 -0.46
N PRO A 448 -15.10 25.84 -0.74
CA PRO A 448 -16.04 25.72 -1.85
C PRO A 448 -15.37 25.49 -3.22
N LEU A 449 -14.15 25.94 -3.40
CA LEU A 449 -13.38 25.71 -4.64
C LEU A 449 -13.04 24.20 -4.80
N ASP A 450 -12.89 23.48 -3.73
CA ASP A 450 -12.47 22.08 -3.72
C ASP A 450 -13.60 21.11 -4.09
N ARG A 451 -14.87 21.51 -3.93
CA ARG A 451 -16.03 20.68 -4.28
C ARG A 451 -16.05 20.22 -5.73
N LYS A 452 -15.42 20.97 -6.63
CA LYS A 452 -15.27 20.57 -8.06
C LYS A 452 -14.16 19.55 -8.23
N SER A 453 -13.08 19.66 -7.44
CA SER A 453 -11.91 18.83 -7.52
C SER A 453 -12.15 17.43 -6.92
N THR A 454 -12.99 17.33 -5.89
CA THR A 454 -13.32 16.05 -5.23
C THR A 454 -14.39 15.23 -5.94
N ARG A 455 -15.06 15.77 -6.96
CA ARG A 455 -15.94 14.98 -7.81
C ARG A 455 -15.11 14.07 -8.71
N LEU A 456 -14.61 13.00 -8.10
CA LEU A 456 -14.14 11.83 -8.81
C LEU A 456 -15.31 11.28 -9.63
N ASN A 457 -15.06 10.92 -10.85
CA ASN A 457 -16.09 10.43 -11.77
C ASN A 457 -16.93 9.32 -11.12
N SER A 458 -18.18 9.61 -10.85
CA SER A 458 -19.23 8.60 -10.72
C SER A 458 -19.54 8.02 -12.09
#